data_4c4c06d3bcb72f82ebeb80f381a8d864
#
_entry.id   4c4c06d3bcb72f82ebeb80f381a8d864
#
_cell.length_a   1.000
_cell.length_b   1.000
_cell.length_c   1.000
_cell.angle_alpha   90.00
_cell.angle_beta   90.00
_cell.angle_gamma   90.00
#
_symmetry.space_group_name_H-M   'P 1'
#
loop_
_entity.id
_entity.type
_entity.pdbx_description
1 polymer ?
#
loop_
_entity_poly.entity_id
_entity_poly.type
_entity_poly.pdbx_seq_one_letter_code
_entity_poly.pdbx_strand_id
1 'polypeptide(L)'
;MADQTVNPQWANEETAAFSADRANRVARNSVTSMGVSAAARDITTMRTYADTYGVAVAKTGDVTNQRQSGRCWMFSSFNVLRQEAIKKLDVDTFEFSQAYGMFYDKLEKANSALEYIIQTADQPTDSRVVHTLLTEGIGDGGYYSFAMSLVEKYGLVPKDAMPETACSKNSTQMDERIDRLFRKSAGELRAAYAAGKSQDELRALKQEQLKGFHQILSVCLGEPPLTFDFECKVGKNAQVDKAKLSPVEPSKASDKKDGEKDGEKDEEGTQILRDFGITPLEFAERYCGVDPRGFVQLISVPSKKYPYGKVYHPTFIDTVLGGIKTRFLNVEPEVLEAATIASLKDGNPVCMACDVMQEFPRHNEDFNYVLSTDTMDYNGLFGVDFDMDREAMIENYETSLTHAMTFQGVELDKDGKAKQWRIENSWGKDSGKDGYLIMSADWFRLYGGEADVRRQYVPEDLLKVWDEGEDVQIDFWENLGYSLGGRNRK
;
A
#
# COMPACT_ATOMS: atom_id res chain seq x y z
N MET A 1 7.90 18.36 -47.12
CA MET A 1 7.34 17.51 -46.05
C MET A 1 8.51 17.13 -45.18
N ALA A 2 8.42 17.28 -43.87
CA ALA A 2 9.44 16.77 -42.97
C ALA A 2 9.55 15.25 -43.16
N ASP A 3 10.77 14.73 -43.18
CA ASP A 3 11.00 13.29 -43.31
C ASP A 3 10.36 12.57 -42.09
N GLN A 4 9.61 11.51 -42.34
CA GLN A 4 8.97 10.69 -41.29
C GLN A 4 9.95 9.63 -40.75
N THR A 5 11.13 9.50 -41.33
CA THR A 5 12.12 8.51 -40.97
C THR A 5 13.35 9.17 -40.34
N VAL A 6 14.05 8.44 -39.48
CA VAL A 6 15.36 8.88 -38.98
C VAL A 6 16.36 8.89 -40.17
N ASN A 7 16.90 10.06 -40.49
CA ASN A 7 17.90 10.20 -41.51
C ASN A 7 19.27 9.74 -40.98
N PRO A 8 19.94 8.76 -41.63
CA PRO A 8 21.26 8.29 -41.20
C PRO A 8 22.36 9.37 -41.21
N GLN A 9 22.29 10.35 -42.12
CA GLN A 9 23.21 11.46 -42.12
C GLN A 9 23.05 12.34 -40.89
N TRP A 10 21.80 12.70 -40.53
CA TRP A 10 21.51 13.44 -39.32
C TRP A 10 22.01 12.67 -38.07
N ALA A 11 21.76 11.35 -37.98
CA ALA A 11 22.22 10.53 -36.85
C ALA A 11 23.77 10.52 -36.73
N ASN A 12 24.48 10.53 -37.84
CA ASN A 12 25.94 10.61 -37.85
C ASN A 12 26.46 12.00 -37.43
N GLU A 13 25.77 13.07 -37.85
CA GLU A 13 26.08 14.45 -37.44
C GLU A 13 25.88 14.62 -35.93
N GLU A 14 24.76 14.14 -35.34
CA GLU A 14 24.51 14.13 -33.88
C GLU A 14 25.55 13.30 -33.13
N THR A 15 25.94 12.14 -33.65
CA THR A 15 27.00 11.31 -33.06
C THR A 15 28.33 12.05 -33.00
N ALA A 16 28.68 12.77 -34.08
CA ALA A 16 29.91 13.58 -34.14
C ALA A 16 29.83 14.76 -33.14
N ALA A 17 28.71 15.48 -33.12
CA ALA A 17 28.47 16.58 -32.18
C ALA A 17 28.57 16.12 -30.72
N PHE A 18 27.87 15.04 -30.37
CA PHE A 18 27.96 14.41 -29.04
C PHE A 18 29.40 14.06 -28.67
N SER A 19 30.15 13.45 -29.57
CA SER A 19 31.53 13.02 -29.32
C SER A 19 32.51 14.19 -29.24
N ALA A 20 32.22 15.35 -29.82
CA ALA A 20 33.03 16.55 -29.73
C ALA A 20 32.92 17.21 -28.35
N ASP A 21 31.76 17.11 -27.69
CA ASP A 21 31.53 17.70 -26.37
C ASP A 21 32.23 16.90 -25.27
N ARG A 22 32.97 17.62 -24.36
CA ARG A 22 33.68 16.97 -23.25
C ARG A 22 32.72 16.48 -22.14
N ALA A 23 31.68 17.26 -21.82
CA ALA A 23 30.73 16.90 -20.77
C ALA A 23 29.98 15.61 -21.16
N ASN A 24 29.52 15.52 -22.41
CA ASN A 24 28.86 14.33 -22.95
C ASN A 24 29.74 13.08 -22.87
N ARG A 25 31.04 13.22 -23.20
CA ARG A 25 31.97 12.09 -23.07
C ARG A 25 32.19 11.65 -21.62
N VAL A 26 32.27 12.60 -20.67
CA VAL A 26 32.39 12.28 -19.23
C VAL A 26 31.12 11.60 -18.72
N ALA A 27 29.95 12.15 -19.01
CA ALA A 27 28.67 11.58 -18.66
C ALA A 27 28.51 10.15 -19.22
N ARG A 28 28.79 9.96 -20.54
CA ARG A 28 28.77 8.63 -21.15
C ARG A 28 29.70 7.65 -20.44
N ASN A 29 30.95 8.05 -20.14
CA ASN A 29 31.90 7.16 -19.48
C ASN A 29 31.46 6.80 -18.06
N SER A 30 30.85 7.74 -17.31
CA SER A 30 30.28 7.48 -16.00
C SER A 30 29.12 6.48 -16.11
N VAL A 31 28.14 6.78 -16.96
CA VAL A 31 26.94 5.93 -17.13
C VAL A 31 27.28 4.52 -17.61
N THR A 32 28.17 4.40 -18.60
CA THR A 32 28.56 3.08 -19.13
C THR A 32 29.37 2.25 -18.14
N SER A 33 29.97 2.88 -17.11
CA SER A 33 30.76 2.19 -16.07
C SER A 33 29.92 1.82 -14.84
N MET A 34 28.98 2.69 -14.41
CA MET A 34 28.30 2.53 -13.11
C MET A 34 26.76 2.53 -13.22
N GLY A 35 26.21 2.75 -14.41
CA GLY A 35 24.75 2.84 -14.63
C GLY A 35 24.20 4.24 -14.38
N VAL A 36 22.97 4.47 -14.88
CA VAL A 36 22.31 5.78 -14.86
C VAL A 36 22.09 6.28 -13.45
N SER A 37 21.40 5.50 -12.61
CA SER A 37 21.06 5.91 -11.24
C SER A 37 22.29 6.26 -10.40
N ALA A 38 23.38 5.51 -10.55
CA ALA A 38 24.61 5.80 -9.81
C ALA A 38 25.31 7.09 -10.30
N ALA A 39 25.22 7.38 -11.61
CA ALA A 39 25.83 8.57 -12.20
C ALA A 39 25.01 9.86 -11.95
N ALA A 40 23.68 9.74 -11.83
CA ALA A 40 22.78 10.88 -11.65
C ALA A 40 22.67 11.38 -10.20
N ARG A 41 23.20 10.65 -9.22
CA ARG A 41 23.06 11.01 -7.80
C ARG A 41 23.71 12.35 -7.45
N ASP A 42 22.96 13.24 -6.82
CA ASP A 42 23.50 14.44 -6.16
C ASP A 42 23.78 14.17 -4.68
N ILE A 43 25.03 13.83 -4.37
CA ILE A 43 25.46 13.54 -3.01
C ILE A 43 25.43 14.81 -2.12
N THR A 44 25.46 15.99 -2.72
CA THR A 44 25.44 17.26 -1.97
C THR A 44 24.06 17.49 -1.38
N THR A 45 23.04 17.34 -2.19
CA THR A 45 21.64 17.45 -1.77
C THR A 45 21.26 16.39 -0.77
N MET A 46 21.68 15.13 -0.97
CA MET A 46 21.41 14.03 -0.04
C MET A 46 21.89 14.31 1.40
N ARG A 47 22.94 15.12 1.59
CA ARG A 47 23.47 15.49 2.91
C ARG A 47 22.57 16.50 3.68
N THR A 48 21.59 17.12 3.03
CA THR A 48 20.73 18.15 3.64
C THR A 48 19.57 17.55 4.43
N TYR A 49 19.28 16.26 4.28
CA TYR A 49 18.15 15.62 4.94
C TYR A 49 18.52 15.06 6.30
N ALA A 50 17.92 15.63 7.35
CA ALA A 50 18.05 15.18 8.72
C ALA A 50 16.83 14.35 9.13
N ASP A 51 17.07 13.20 9.78
CA ASP A 51 16.01 12.35 10.32
C ASP A 51 15.53 12.87 11.69
N THR A 52 14.91 14.06 11.65
CA THR A 52 14.35 14.76 12.81
C THR A 52 12.97 15.29 12.50
N TYR A 53 12.04 15.15 13.44
CA TYR A 53 10.63 15.47 13.24
C TYR A 53 10.04 16.12 14.47
N GLY A 54 9.44 17.30 14.30
CA GLY A 54 8.73 18.00 15.37
C GLY A 54 7.42 17.31 15.76
N VAL A 55 6.83 16.51 14.86
CA VAL A 55 5.63 15.69 15.10
C VAL A 55 5.94 14.25 14.69
N ALA A 56 5.80 13.30 15.62
CA ALA A 56 6.00 11.90 15.34
C ALA A 56 5.10 11.01 16.22
N VAL A 57 4.63 9.91 15.67
CA VAL A 57 3.93 8.86 16.42
C VAL A 57 4.90 8.24 17.42
N ALA A 58 4.51 8.16 18.70
CA ALA A 58 5.42 7.82 19.79
C ALA A 58 5.86 6.34 19.79
N LYS A 59 4.92 5.42 19.55
CA LYS A 59 5.18 3.98 19.49
C LYS A 59 4.69 3.46 18.13
N THR A 60 5.59 3.11 17.25
CA THR A 60 5.26 2.66 15.89
C THR A 60 5.24 1.15 15.73
N GLY A 61 5.75 0.41 16.72
CA GLY A 61 5.96 -1.03 16.63
C GLY A 61 7.18 -1.39 15.76
N ASP A 62 7.43 -2.68 15.61
CA ASP A 62 8.49 -3.18 14.74
C ASP A 62 8.14 -2.99 13.26
N VAL A 63 9.16 -2.69 12.45
CA VAL A 63 8.99 -2.55 11.00
C VAL A 63 8.66 -3.89 10.36
N THR A 64 7.59 -3.89 9.58
CA THR A 64 7.07 -5.08 8.90
C THR A 64 7.80 -5.38 7.59
N ASN A 65 7.63 -6.59 7.04
CA ASN A 65 8.29 -6.98 5.80
C ASN A 65 7.38 -7.80 4.89
N GLN A 66 6.89 -7.17 3.79
CA GLN A 66 6.06 -7.80 2.77
C GLN A 66 6.80 -8.83 1.91
N ARG A 67 8.14 -8.85 1.97
CA ARG A 67 8.99 -9.74 1.17
C ARG A 67 8.75 -9.55 -0.33
N GLN A 68 8.64 -10.65 -1.09
CA GLN A 68 8.41 -10.66 -2.53
C GLN A 68 6.92 -10.84 -2.84
N SER A 69 6.08 -9.96 -2.30
CA SER A 69 4.64 -9.90 -2.56
C SER A 69 4.18 -8.46 -2.77
N GLY A 70 3.10 -8.26 -3.51
CA GLY A 70 2.51 -6.93 -3.76
C GLY A 70 1.54 -6.47 -2.67
N ARG A 71 1.74 -6.86 -1.41
CA ARG A 71 0.83 -6.57 -0.28
C ARG A 71 1.15 -5.27 0.47
N CYS A 72 1.91 -4.33 -0.12
CA CYS A 72 2.28 -3.07 0.54
C CYS A 72 1.06 -2.34 1.14
N TRP A 73 -0.05 -2.27 0.41
CA TRP A 73 -1.30 -1.67 0.83
C TRP A 73 -1.87 -2.31 2.11
N MET A 74 -1.81 -3.64 2.24
CA MET A 74 -2.28 -4.38 3.40
C MET A 74 -1.35 -4.18 4.60
N PHE A 75 -0.02 -4.23 4.38
CA PHE A 75 0.97 -3.94 5.42
C PHE A 75 0.82 -2.53 5.95
N SER A 76 0.70 -1.52 5.07
CA SER A 76 0.50 -0.13 5.46
C SER A 76 -0.82 0.05 6.22
N SER A 77 -1.92 -0.50 5.72
CA SER A 77 -3.22 -0.45 6.41
C SER A 77 -3.17 -1.08 7.79
N PHE A 78 -2.56 -2.26 7.93
CA PHE A 78 -2.44 -2.94 9.21
C PHE A 78 -1.46 -2.24 10.16
N ASN A 79 -0.44 -1.54 9.65
CA ASN A 79 0.42 -0.67 10.45
C ASN A 79 -0.34 0.54 11.02
N VAL A 80 -1.35 1.06 10.30
CA VAL A 80 -2.27 2.08 10.84
C VAL A 80 -3.15 1.47 11.93
N LEU A 81 -3.77 0.33 11.67
CA LEU A 81 -4.69 -0.32 12.62
C LEU A 81 -4.00 -0.81 13.89
N ARG A 82 -2.76 -1.31 13.81
CA ARG A 82 -2.02 -1.84 14.97
C ARG A 82 -1.77 -0.80 16.06
N GLN A 83 -1.84 0.50 15.73
CA GLN A 83 -1.68 1.57 16.73
C GLN A 83 -2.74 1.49 17.82
N GLU A 84 -3.97 1.10 17.47
CA GLU A 84 -5.02 0.91 18.46
C GLU A 84 -4.77 -0.31 19.34
N ALA A 85 -4.27 -1.41 18.77
CA ALA A 85 -3.88 -2.58 19.54
C ALA A 85 -2.70 -2.27 20.48
N ILE A 86 -1.67 -1.56 20.01
CA ILE A 86 -0.52 -1.10 20.81
C ILE A 86 -1.01 -0.25 22.00
N LYS A 87 -1.92 0.72 21.76
CA LYS A 87 -2.50 1.57 22.80
C LYS A 87 -3.34 0.76 23.81
N LYS A 88 -4.24 -0.11 23.31
CA LYS A 88 -5.13 -0.91 24.17
C LYS A 88 -4.38 -1.93 25.02
N LEU A 89 -3.37 -2.57 24.45
CA LEU A 89 -2.57 -3.59 25.14
C LEU A 89 -1.43 -2.98 25.97
N ASP A 90 -1.13 -1.70 25.81
CA ASP A 90 0.01 -0.99 26.42
C ASP A 90 1.32 -1.74 26.15
N VAL A 91 1.60 -2.03 24.86
CA VAL A 91 2.79 -2.74 24.39
C VAL A 91 3.61 -1.84 23.49
N ASP A 92 4.88 -2.19 23.25
CA ASP A 92 5.76 -1.44 22.35
C ASP A 92 5.59 -1.85 20.89
N THR A 93 5.21 -3.10 20.64
CA THR A 93 5.01 -3.64 19.29
C THR A 93 3.81 -4.57 19.23
N PHE A 94 3.14 -4.57 18.09
CA PHE A 94 2.08 -5.50 17.74
C PHE A 94 2.01 -5.68 16.22
N GLU A 95 1.64 -6.87 15.76
CA GLU A 95 1.46 -7.13 14.34
C GLU A 95 0.24 -8.02 14.09
N PHE A 96 -0.65 -7.59 13.17
CA PHE A 96 -1.73 -8.43 12.66
C PHE A 96 -1.20 -9.35 11.55
N SER A 97 -1.86 -10.48 11.33
CA SER A 97 -1.49 -11.43 10.28
C SER A 97 -1.87 -10.94 8.89
N GLN A 98 -0.89 -10.62 8.07
CA GLN A 98 -1.09 -10.32 6.66
C GLN A 98 -1.32 -11.59 5.82
N ALA A 99 -0.90 -12.76 6.31
CA ALA A 99 -1.21 -14.04 5.66
C ALA A 99 -2.71 -14.36 5.74
N TYR A 100 -3.35 -14.06 6.90
CA TYR A 100 -4.80 -14.14 7.07
C TYR A 100 -5.54 -13.20 6.11
N GLY A 101 -5.12 -11.93 6.07
CA GLY A 101 -5.68 -10.95 5.14
C GLY A 101 -5.53 -11.37 3.69
N MET A 102 -4.35 -11.87 3.30
CA MET A 102 -4.07 -12.35 1.95
C MET A 102 -4.97 -13.50 1.51
N PHE A 103 -5.30 -14.43 2.42
CA PHE A 103 -6.19 -15.54 2.10
C PHE A 103 -7.56 -15.03 1.63
N TYR A 104 -8.17 -14.15 2.40
CA TYR A 104 -9.48 -13.61 2.07
C TYR A 104 -9.44 -12.59 0.93
N ASP A 105 -8.37 -11.79 0.82
CA ASP A 105 -8.16 -10.90 -0.32
C ASP A 105 -8.19 -11.65 -1.64
N LYS A 106 -7.40 -12.72 -1.76
CA LYS A 106 -7.36 -13.54 -2.98
C LYS A 106 -8.70 -14.23 -3.27
N LEU A 107 -9.40 -14.71 -2.25
CA LEU A 107 -10.70 -15.34 -2.41
C LEU A 107 -11.78 -14.34 -2.87
N GLU A 108 -11.81 -13.15 -2.28
CA GLU A 108 -12.74 -12.09 -2.66
C GLU A 108 -12.43 -11.51 -4.04
N LYS A 109 -11.16 -11.32 -4.36
CA LYS A 109 -10.74 -10.93 -5.72
C LYS A 109 -11.16 -11.96 -6.76
N ALA A 110 -11.05 -13.26 -6.46
CA ALA A 110 -11.54 -14.32 -7.35
C ALA A 110 -13.07 -14.23 -7.53
N ASN A 111 -13.81 -14.03 -6.44
CA ASN A 111 -15.26 -13.87 -6.47
C ASN A 111 -15.68 -12.64 -7.29
N SER A 112 -15.10 -11.48 -7.02
CA SER A 112 -15.45 -10.23 -7.74
C SER A 112 -15.03 -10.28 -9.21
N ALA A 113 -13.83 -10.81 -9.52
CA ALA A 113 -13.37 -10.92 -10.89
C ALA A 113 -14.29 -11.83 -11.73
N LEU A 114 -14.72 -12.97 -11.19
CA LEU A 114 -15.66 -13.86 -11.87
C LEU A 114 -17.04 -13.23 -12.02
N GLU A 115 -17.51 -12.44 -11.02
CA GLU A 115 -18.76 -11.68 -11.14
C GLU A 115 -18.68 -10.62 -12.24
N TYR A 116 -17.54 -9.92 -12.36
CA TYR A 116 -17.31 -8.95 -13.44
C TYR A 116 -17.24 -9.62 -14.82
N ILE A 117 -16.71 -10.83 -14.91
CA ILE A 117 -16.79 -11.64 -16.14
C ILE A 117 -18.24 -12.02 -16.48
N ILE A 118 -19.08 -12.32 -15.50
CA ILE A 118 -20.52 -12.57 -15.71
C ILE A 118 -21.21 -11.30 -16.20
N GLN A 119 -20.95 -10.14 -15.58
CA GLN A 119 -21.55 -8.86 -15.96
C GLN A 119 -21.16 -8.37 -17.36
N THR A 120 -20.01 -8.82 -17.87
CA THR A 120 -19.48 -8.46 -19.20
C THR A 120 -19.50 -9.64 -20.18
N ALA A 121 -20.27 -10.68 -19.89
CA ALA A 121 -20.28 -11.90 -20.70
C ALA A 121 -20.83 -11.71 -22.12
N ASP A 122 -21.64 -10.66 -22.33
CA ASP A 122 -22.16 -10.24 -23.63
C ASP A 122 -21.13 -9.53 -24.53
N GLN A 123 -20.04 -9.02 -23.92
CA GLN A 123 -19.02 -8.28 -24.66
C GLN A 123 -17.96 -9.24 -25.24
N PRO A 124 -17.33 -8.91 -26.38
CA PRO A 124 -16.25 -9.72 -26.94
C PRO A 124 -15.00 -9.70 -26.04
N THR A 125 -14.16 -10.74 -26.14
CA THR A 125 -12.94 -10.86 -25.32
C THR A 125 -11.88 -9.77 -25.58
N ASP A 126 -11.92 -9.16 -26.74
CA ASP A 126 -11.06 -8.04 -27.16
C ASP A 126 -11.66 -6.67 -26.86
N SER A 127 -12.87 -6.57 -26.28
CA SER A 127 -13.34 -5.34 -25.67
C SER A 127 -12.39 -4.89 -24.56
N ARG A 128 -12.19 -3.59 -24.41
CA ARG A 128 -11.20 -3.05 -23.46
C ARG A 128 -11.41 -3.58 -22.03
N VAL A 129 -12.67 -3.60 -21.57
CA VAL A 129 -12.99 -4.07 -20.21
C VAL A 129 -12.67 -5.55 -20.02
N VAL A 130 -13.14 -6.42 -20.93
CA VAL A 130 -12.91 -7.87 -20.80
C VAL A 130 -11.42 -8.21 -20.97
N HIS A 131 -10.76 -7.58 -21.94
CA HIS A 131 -9.31 -7.72 -22.13
C HIS A 131 -8.56 -7.36 -20.85
N THR A 132 -8.85 -6.19 -20.25
CA THR A 132 -8.15 -5.74 -19.05
C THR A 132 -8.44 -6.66 -17.86
N LEU A 133 -9.71 -7.05 -17.62
CA LEU A 133 -10.06 -8.01 -16.57
C LEU A 133 -9.29 -9.34 -16.70
N LEU A 134 -9.19 -9.88 -17.93
CA LEU A 134 -8.49 -11.15 -18.18
C LEU A 134 -6.97 -11.04 -18.13
N THR A 135 -6.40 -9.91 -18.52
CA THR A 135 -4.94 -9.70 -18.53
C THR A 135 -4.38 -9.33 -17.17
N GLU A 136 -5.06 -8.49 -16.40
CA GLU A 136 -4.65 -8.14 -15.04
C GLU A 136 -4.83 -9.30 -14.05
N GLY A 137 -5.84 -10.14 -14.24
CA GLY A 137 -6.05 -11.33 -13.41
C GLY A 137 -6.36 -11.00 -11.95
N ILE A 138 -5.81 -11.82 -11.03
CA ILE A 138 -5.98 -11.74 -9.58
C ILE A 138 -4.62 -11.46 -8.93
N GLY A 139 -4.19 -10.22 -8.99
CA GLY A 139 -2.91 -9.78 -8.44
C GLY A 139 -2.91 -9.56 -6.92
N ASP A 140 -1.74 -9.20 -6.38
CA ASP A 140 -1.54 -8.88 -4.96
C ASP A 140 -1.98 -7.48 -4.59
N GLY A 141 -1.90 -6.52 -5.52
CA GLY A 141 -2.12 -5.11 -5.28
C GLY A 141 -3.51 -4.77 -4.76
N GLY A 142 -3.65 -3.61 -4.13
CA GLY A 142 -4.93 -3.20 -3.57
C GLY A 142 -4.92 -1.79 -2.98
N TYR A 143 -6.00 -1.45 -2.31
CA TYR A 143 -6.28 -0.15 -1.73
C TYR A 143 -6.62 -0.27 -0.25
N TYR A 144 -6.57 0.86 0.45
CA TYR A 144 -6.98 0.91 1.86
C TYR A 144 -8.40 0.39 2.08
N SER A 145 -9.35 0.74 1.19
CA SER A 145 -10.74 0.25 1.23
C SER A 145 -10.85 -1.28 1.14
N PHE A 146 -9.94 -1.95 0.43
CA PHE A 146 -9.91 -3.42 0.39
C PHE A 146 -9.57 -3.98 1.78
N ALA A 147 -8.53 -3.44 2.43
CA ALA A 147 -8.17 -3.86 3.78
C ALA A 147 -9.33 -3.64 4.76
N MET A 148 -9.97 -2.48 4.70
CA MET A 148 -11.10 -2.15 5.57
C MET A 148 -12.31 -3.07 5.32
N SER A 149 -12.61 -3.41 4.05
CA SER A 149 -13.66 -4.36 3.71
C SER A 149 -13.37 -5.78 4.22
N LEU A 150 -12.10 -6.21 4.18
CA LEU A 150 -11.68 -7.50 4.73
C LEU A 150 -11.81 -7.52 6.26
N VAL A 151 -11.38 -6.45 6.93
CA VAL A 151 -11.51 -6.31 8.38
C VAL A 151 -12.97 -6.31 8.82
N GLU A 152 -13.84 -5.58 8.11
CA GLU A 152 -15.28 -5.55 8.40
C GLU A 152 -15.93 -6.95 8.27
N LYS A 153 -15.57 -7.69 7.23
CA LYS A 153 -16.20 -8.97 6.90
C LYS A 153 -15.61 -10.17 7.65
N TYR A 154 -14.30 -10.19 7.82
CA TYR A 154 -13.56 -11.35 8.33
C TYR A 154 -12.83 -11.09 9.65
N GLY A 155 -12.73 -9.84 10.09
CA GLY A 155 -12.00 -9.48 11.30
C GLY A 155 -10.48 -9.48 11.10
N LEU A 156 -9.77 -9.62 12.23
CA LEU A 156 -8.30 -9.63 12.30
C LEU A 156 -7.85 -10.79 13.19
N VAL A 157 -6.63 -11.24 12.99
CA VAL A 157 -5.94 -12.16 13.91
C VAL A 157 -4.51 -11.67 14.17
N PRO A 158 -3.89 -11.96 15.33
CA PRO A 158 -2.49 -11.66 15.55
C PRO A 158 -1.62 -12.49 14.61
N LYS A 159 -0.42 -12.01 14.33
CA LYS A 159 0.53 -12.65 13.41
C LYS A 159 0.76 -14.14 13.70
N ASP A 160 0.85 -14.52 14.99
CA ASP A 160 1.15 -15.88 15.40
C ASP A 160 -0.02 -16.86 15.20
N ALA A 161 -1.27 -16.36 15.09
CA ALA A 161 -2.44 -17.20 14.83
C ALA A 161 -2.51 -17.68 13.37
N MET A 162 -1.91 -16.94 12.43
CA MET A 162 -1.71 -17.37 11.04
C MET A 162 -0.40 -16.76 10.51
N PRO A 163 0.74 -17.42 10.71
CA PRO A 163 2.06 -16.88 10.35
C PRO A 163 2.31 -16.91 8.84
N GLU A 164 3.32 -16.15 8.39
CA GLU A 164 3.75 -16.12 7.01
C GLU A 164 4.27 -17.48 6.52
N THR A 165 3.78 -17.91 5.36
CA THR A 165 4.21 -19.16 4.66
C THR A 165 5.25 -18.83 3.58
N ALA A 166 5.78 -19.86 2.92
CA ALA A 166 6.64 -19.68 1.75
C ALA A 166 5.91 -18.93 0.62
N CYS A 167 4.61 -19.27 0.41
CA CYS A 167 3.80 -18.67 -0.65
C CYS A 167 3.37 -17.23 -0.31
N SER A 168 3.15 -16.89 0.94
CA SER A 168 2.86 -15.51 1.32
C SER A 168 4.11 -14.61 1.25
N LYS A 169 5.29 -15.17 1.54
CA LYS A 169 6.58 -14.45 1.39
C LYS A 169 7.01 -14.26 -0.06
N ASN A 170 6.59 -15.14 -0.96
CA ASN A 170 6.78 -15.01 -2.41
C ASN A 170 5.55 -15.56 -3.11
N SER A 171 4.66 -14.67 -3.52
CA SER A 171 3.35 -15.00 -4.07
C SER A 171 3.39 -15.49 -5.53
N THR A 172 4.46 -15.27 -6.26
CA THR A 172 4.55 -15.47 -7.72
C THR A 172 3.97 -16.79 -8.19
N GLN A 173 4.39 -17.92 -7.60
CA GLN A 173 3.94 -19.25 -8.03
C GLN A 173 2.47 -19.53 -7.68
N MET A 174 2.00 -19.03 -6.55
CA MET A 174 0.60 -19.13 -6.15
C MET A 174 -0.27 -18.30 -7.10
N ASP A 175 0.13 -17.07 -7.37
CA ASP A 175 -0.59 -16.15 -8.27
C ASP A 175 -0.69 -16.68 -9.69
N GLU A 176 0.37 -17.30 -10.23
CA GLU A 176 0.32 -17.99 -11.52
C GLU A 176 -0.75 -19.09 -11.56
N ARG A 177 -0.93 -19.84 -10.48
CA ARG A 177 -1.95 -20.93 -10.43
C ARG A 177 -3.36 -20.35 -10.29
N ILE A 178 -3.54 -19.32 -9.45
CA ILE A 178 -4.79 -18.59 -9.27
C ILE A 178 -5.22 -17.96 -10.58
N ASP A 179 -4.33 -17.26 -11.26
CA ASP A 179 -4.56 -16.60 -12.54
C ASP A 179 -4.94 -17.59 -13.65
N ARG A 180 -4.27 -18.74 -13.69
CA ARG A 180 -4.62 -19.78 -14.65
C ARG A 180 -6.02 -20.35 -14.38
N LEU A 181 -6.37 -20.58 -13.12
CA LEU A 181 -7.70 -21.04 -12.73
C LEU A 181 -8.76 -19.99 -13.07
N PHE A 182 -8.46 -18.70 -12.78
CA PHE A 182 -9.34 -17.59 -13.13
C PHE A 182 -9.66 -17.56 -14.63
N ARG A 183 -8.63 -17.57 -15.49
CA ARG A 183 -8.85 -17.52 -16.95
C ARG A 183 -9.62 -18.74 -17.46
N LYS A 184 -9.37 -19.93 -16.90
CA LYS A 184 -10.17 -21.14 -17.20
C LYS A 184 -11.62 -20.94 -16.79
N SER A 185 -11.88 -20.52 -15.56
CA SER A 185 -13.22 -20.29 -15.02
C SER A 185 -13.97 -19.20 -15.78
N ALA A 186 -13.30 -18.11 -16.13
CA ALA A 186 -13.85 -17.05 -16.97
C ALA A 186 -14.28 -17.57 -18.35
N GLY A 187 -13.46 -18.40 -18.99
CA GLY A 187 -13.80 -19.05 -20.26
C GLY A 187 -15.03 -19.96 -20.16
N GLU A 188 -15.16 -20.73 -19.10
CA GLU A 188 -16.31 -21.60 -18.83
C GLU A 188 -17.60 -20.79 -18.60
N LEU A 189 -17.54 -19.70 -17.82
CA LEU A 189 -18.68 -18.80 -17.58
C LEU A 189 -19.15 -18.15 -18.88
N ARG A 190 -18.23 -17.65 -19.70
CA ARG A 190 -18.56 -17.04 -21.00
C ARG A 190 -19.14 -18.06 -21.97
N ALA A 191 -18.63 -19.29 -22.01
CA ALA A 191 -19.19 -20.36 -22.81
C ALA A 191 -20.60 -20.75 -22.34
N ALA A 192 -20.82 -20.80 -21.01
CA ALA A 192 -22.14 -21.06 -20.44
C ALA A 192 -23.15 -19.95 -20.79
N TYR A 193 -22.72 -18.67 -20.73
CA TYR A 193 -23.53 -17.54 -21.18
C TYR A 193 -23.91 -17.66 -22.66
N ALA A 194 -22.94 -17.95 -23.53
CA ALA A 194 -23.18 -18.14 -24.96
C ALA A 194 -24.13 -19.34 -25.26
N ALA A 195 -24.15 -20.32 -24.37
CA ALA A 195 -25.11 -21.46 -24.44
C ALA A 195 -26.50 -21.12 -23.88
N GLY A 196 -26.75 -19.84 -23.48
CA GLY A 196 -28.05 -19.37 -23.02
C GLY A 196 -28.36 -19.64 -21.55
N LYS A 197 -27.34 -19.90 -20.72
CA LYS A 197 -27.51 -20.00 -19.27
C LYS A 197 -27.96 -18.69 -18.63
N SER A 198 -28.86 -18.78 -17.67
CA SER A 198 -29.35 -17.64 -16.90
C SER A 198 -28.26 -17.08 -15.95
N GLN A 199 -28.44 -15.85 -15.49
CA GLN A 199 -27.54 -15.21 -14.51
C GLN A 199 -27.40 -16.05 -13.22
N ASP A 200 -28.52 -16.67 -12.76
CA ASP A 200 -28.49 -17.52 -11.57
C ASP A 200 -27.68 -18.81 -11.79
N GLU A 201 -27.80 -19.43 -12.98
CA GLU A 201 -26.99 -20.60 -13.34
C GLU A 201 -25.51 -20.25 -13.49
N LEU A 202 -25.16 -19.06 -14.00
CA LEU A 202 -23.77 -18.57 -14.06
C LEU A 202 -23.20 -18.35 -12.67
N ARG A 203 -23.98 -17.75 -11.75
CA ARG A 203 -23.56 -17.56 -10.36
C ARG A 203 -23.44 -18.87 -9.61
N ALA A 204 -24.30 -19.86 -9.87
CA ALA A 204 -24.16 -21.19 -9.31
C ALA A 204 -22.86 -21.85 -9.80
N LEU A 205 -22.52 -21.75 -11.09
CA LEU A 205 -21.25 -22.23 -11.64
C LEU A 205 -20.06 -21.51 -10.99
N LYS A 206 -20.12 -20.18 -10.84
CA LYS A 206 -19.10 -19.40 -10.12
C LYS A 206 -18.87 -19.93 -8.71
N GLN A 207 -19.93 -20.25 -7.95
CA GLN A 207 -19.81 -20.79 -6.58
C GLN A 207 -19.06 -22.14 -6.55
N GLU A 208 -19.31 -23.01 -7.52
CA GLU A 208 -18.54 -24.25 -7.64
C GLU A 208 -17.08 -24.00 -7.99
N GLN A 209 -16.82 -23.03 -8.87
CA GLN A 209 -15.46 -22.67 -9.26
C GLN A 209 -14.65 -22.08 -8.08
N LEU A 210 -15.29 -21.29 -7.19
CA LEU A 210 -14.65 -20.71 -6.00
C LEU A 210 -14.06 -21.75 -5.06
N LYS A 211 -14.59 -22.97 -5.02
CA LYS A 211 -14.01 -24.08 -4.25
C LYS A 211 -12.58 -24.41 -4.69
N GLY A 212 -12.28 -24.27 -5.98
CA GLY A 212 -10.93 -24.47 -6.50
C GLY A 212 -9.94 -23.38 -6.02
N PHE A 213 -10.37 -22.13 -5.96
CA PHE A 213 -9.56 -21.05 -5.41
C PHE A 213 -9.31 -21.26 -3.91
N HIS A 214 -10.33 -21.55 -3.14
CA HIS A 214 -10.20 -21.87 -1.72
C HIS A 214 -9.22 -23.03 -1.49
N GLN A 215 -9.28 -24.08 -2.31
CA GLN A 215 -8.35 -25.22 -2.23
C GLN A 215 -6.90 -24.81 -2.48
N ILE A 216 -6.63 -23.97 -3.50
CA ILE A 216 -5.28 -23.46 -3.77
C ILE A 216 -4.78 -22.62 -2.60
N LEU A 217 -5.62 -21.73 -2.09
CA LEU A 217 -5.26 -20.85 -0.96
C LEU A 217 -4.97 -21.66 0.30
N SER A 218 -5.80 -22.66 0.63
CA SER A 218 -5.56 -23.52 1.80
C SER A 218 -4.25 -24.33 1.68
N VAL A 219 -3.90 -24.80 0.48
CA VAL A 219 -2.63 -25.50 0.24
C VAL A 219 -1.43 -24.58 0.36
N CYS A 220 -1.54 -23.32 -0.10
CA CYS A 220 -0.43 -22.37 -0.14
C CYS A 220 -0.24 -21.56 1.16
N LEU A 221 -1.34 -21.21 1.82
CA LEU A 221 -1.34 -20.28 2.97
C LEU A 221 -1.73 -20.97 4.28
N GLY A 222 -2.27 -22.18 4.25
CA GLY A 222 -2.92 -22.83 5.38
C GLY A 222 -4.38 -22.38 5.55
N GLU A 223 -5.12 -23.06 6.40
CA GLU A 223 -6.52 -22.74 6.69
C GLU A 223 -6.61 -21.58 7.68
N PRO A 224 -7.41 -20.52 7.39
CA PRO A 224 -7.65 -19.46 8.34
C PRO A 224 -8.32 -19.99 9.61
N PRO A 225 -7.88 -19.56 10.82
CA PRO A 225 -8.49 -20.00 12.06
C PRO A 225 -9.94 -19.48 12.18
N LEU A 226 -10.86 -20.35 12.54
CA LEU A 226 -12.25 -19.97 12.87
C LEU A 226 -12.33 -19.35 14.28
N THR A 227 -11.54 -19.90 15.18
CA THR A 227 -11.29 -19.40 16.55
C THR A 227 -9.84 -19.69 16.90
N PHE A 228 -9.29 -18.90 17.82
CA PHE A 228 -7.92 -19.09 18.32
C PHE A 228 -7.81 -18.63 19.78
N ASP A 229 -6.77 -19.07 20.44
CA ASP A 229 -6.41 -18.60 21.76
C ASP A 229 -5.43 -17.42 21.63
N PHE A 230 -5.77 -16.31 22.25
CA PHE A 230 -4.94 -15.13 22.29
C PHE A 230 -4.32 -14.93 23.66
N GLU A 231 -3.00 -15.02 23.70
CA GLU A 231 -2.21 -14.72 24.89
C GLU A 231 -1.13 -13.71 24.56
N CYS A 232 -0.98 -12.66 25.39
CA CYS A 232 0.14 -11.73 25.27
C CYS A 232 0.48 -11.08 26.61
N LYS A 233 1.75 -10.65 26.76
CA LYS A 233 2.13 -9.74 27.86
C LYS A 233 1.55 -8.37 27.55
N VAL A 234 0.94 -7.72 28.56
CA VAL A 234 0.36 -6.38 28.45
C VAL A 234 0.93 -5.49 29.56
N GLY A 235 1.04 -4.19 29.24
CA GLY A 235 1.51 -3.20 30.20
C GLY A 235 0.49 -2.89 31.30
N LYS A 236 0.92 -2.16 32.31
CA LYS A 236 0.11 -1.78 33.48
C LYS A 236 -1.10 -0.92 33.17
N ASN A 237 -1.05 -0.19 32.03
CA ASN A 237 -2.13 0.71 31.59
C ASN A 237 -3.03 0.06 30.54
N ALA A 238 -2.93 -1.25 30.31
CA ALA A 238 -3.73 -1.95 29.31
C ALA A 238 -5.24 -1.74 29.53
N GLN A 239 -5.94 -1.41 28.45
CA GLN A 239 -7.38 -1.13 28.43
C GLN A 239 -8.14 -2.38 27.99
N VAL A 240 -8.05 -3.45 28.78
CA VAL A 240 -8.61 -4.76 28.48
C VAL A 240 -9.48 -5.25 29.65
N ASP A 241 -10.25 -6.31 29.40
CA ASP A 241 -11.06 -6.95 30.45
C ASP A 241 -10.14 -7.52 31.54
N LYS A 242 -10.27 -6.97 32.76
CA LYS A 242 -9.47 -7.36 33.91
C LYS A 242 -9.68 -8.83 34.35
N ALA A 243 -10.83 -9.41 34.01
CA ALA A 243 -11.10 -10.82 34.29
C ALA A 243 -10.23 -11.78 33.47
N LYS A 244 -9.66 -11.29 32.37
CA LYS A 244 -8.76 -12.04 31.46
C LYS A 244 -7.28 -11.84 31.79
N LEU A 245 -6.96 -11.04 32.81
CA LEU A 245 -5.58 -10.76 33.22
C LEU A 245 -5.12 -11.72 34.31
N SER A 246 -3.88 -12.13 34.20
CA SER A 246 -3.18 -12.91 35.24
C SER A 246 -1.83 -12.24 35.53
N PRO A 247 -1.39 -12.22 36.83
CA PRO A 247 -0.09 -11.68 37.15
C PRO A 247 1.04 -12.53 36.54
N VAL A 248 2.13 -11.86 36.19
CA VAL A 248 3.40 -12.56 35.91
C VAL A 248 4.02 -12.95 37.24
N GLU A 249 4.14 -14.26 37.49
CA GLU A 249 4.86 -14.72 38.70
C GLU A 249 6.37 -14.47 38.49
N PRO A 250 7.03 -13.73 39.40
CA PRO A 250 8.47 -13.54 39.29
C PRO A 250 9.18 -14.89 39.41
N SER A 251 10.03 -15.22 38.48
CA SER A 251 10.89 -16.40 38.56
C SER A 251 11.70 -16.32 39.88
N LYS A 252 11.66 -17.38 40.68
CA LYS A 252 12.56 -17.48 41.86
C LYS A 252 13.99 -17.28 41.33
N ALA A 253 14.65 -16.22 41.81
CA ALA A 253 15.98 -15.83 41.34
C ALA A 253 16.91 -17.04 41.39
N SER A 254 17.30 -17.56 40.24
CA SER A 254 18.50 -18.40 40.14
C SER A 254 19.70 -17.49 40.43
N ASP A 255 20.56 -17.93 41.34
CA ASP A 255 21.77 -17.23 41.71
C ASP A 255 22.51 -16.67 40.49
N LYS A 256 22.56 -15.35 40.40
CA LYS A 256 23.26 -14.64 39.33
C LYS A 256 24.72 -15.03 39.34
N LYS A 257 25.16 -15.77 38.33
CA LYS A 257 26.57 -15.77 37.93
C LYS A 257 26.82 -14.47 37.18
N ASP A 258 27.72 -13.66 37.70
CA ASP A 258 28.23 -12.45 37.05
C ASP A 258 28.66 -12.76 35.60
N GLY A 259 28.00 -12.15 34.61
CA GLY A 259 28.50 -12.13 33.26
C GLY A 259 27.53 -12.27 32.08
N GLU A 260 26.24 -12.44 32.26
CA GLU A 260 25.29 -12.47 31.11
C GLU A 260 24.52 -11.15 30.97
N LYS A 261 24.65 -10.58 29.76
CA LYS A 261 23.99 -9.36 29.34
C LYS A 261 22.49 -9.62 29.07
N ASP A 262 21.69 -8.68 29.58
CA ASP A 262 20.34 -8.32 29.13
C ASP A 262 19.35 -9.45 28.78
N GLY A 263 18.80 -10.08 29.83
CA GLY A 263 17.45 -10.64 29.78
C GLY A 263 16.45 -9.48 29.98
N GLU A 264 15.39 -9.43 29.16
CA GLU A 264 14.27 -8.50 29.31
C GLU A 264 13.85 -8.43 30.79
N LYS A 265 14.01 -7.27 31.40
CA LYS A 265 13.43 -6.99 32.72
C LYS A 265 11.95 -6.90 32.52
N ASP A 266 11.17 -7.88 33.03
CA ASP A 266 9.73 -7.69 33.18
C ASP A 266 9.51 -6.39 33.97
N GLU A 267 8.91 -5.37 33.34
CA GLU A 267 8.58 -4.13 34.01
C GLU A 267 7.57 -4.41 35.14
N GLU A 268 7.79 -3.76 36.28
CA GLU A 268 6.89 -3.90 37.44
C GLU A 268 5.46 -3.56 37.01
N GLY A 269 4.54 -4.51 37.12
CA GLY A 269 3.12 -4.37 36.74
C GLY A 269 2.73 -5.01 35.40
N THR A 270 3.64 -5.69 34.71
CA THR A 270 3.30 -6.49 33.52
C THR A 270 2.35 -7.62 33.90
N GLN A 271 1.31 -7.83 33.08
CA GLN A 271 0.31 -8.88 33.24
C GLN A 271 0.21 -9.74 31.96
N ILE A 272 -0.33 -10.94 32.10
CA ILE A 272 -0.62 -11.80 30.94
C ILE A 272 -2.12 -11.72 30.67
N LEU A 273 -2.47 -11.24 29.49
CA LEU A 273 -3.83 -11.32 28.93
C LEU A 273 -4.03 -12.72 28.34
N ARG A 274 -5.18 -13.36 28.66
CA ARG A 274 -5.61 -14.64 28.09
C ARG A 274 -7.05 -14.55 27.64
N ASP A 275 -7.26 -14.70 26.34
CA ASP A 275 -8.59 -14.71 25.71
C ASP A 275 -8.71 -15.94 24.81
N PHE A 276 -9.35 -17.00 25.32
CA PHE A 276 -9.40 -18.31 24.68
C PHE A 276 -10.63 -18.47 23.80
N GLY A 277 -10.48 -19.15 22.67
CA GLY A 277 -11.56 -19.47 21.75
C GLY A 277 -12.19 -18.26 21.08
N ILE A 278 -11.45 -17.15 20.95
CA ILE A 278 -11.95 -15.91 20.35
C ILE A 278 -12.04 -16.04 18.83
N THR A 279 -13.08 -15.51 18.22
CA THR A 279 -13.19 -15.40 16.76
C THR A 279 -12.42 -14.19 16.22
N PRO A 280 -12.01 -14.20 14.94
CA PRO A 280 -11.33 -13.04 14.33
C PRO A 280 -12.12 -11.73 14.39
N LEU A 281 -13.45 -11.76 14.28
CA LEU A 281 -14.30 -10.57 14.42
C LEU A 281 -14.31 -10.04 15.86
N GLU A 282 -14.48 -10.91 16.85
CA GLU A 282 -14.40 -10.50 18.25
C GLU A 282 -13.01 -9.96 18.60
N PHE A 283 -11.96 -10.55 18.06
CA PHE A 283 -10.60 -10.06 18.26
C PHE A 283 -10.41 -8.66 17.67
N ALA A 284 -10.87 -8.42 16.44
CA ALA A 284 -10.83 -7.10 15.81
C ALA A 284 -11.59 -6.05 16.64
N GLU A 285 -12.77 -6.37 17.12
CA GLU A 285 -13.58 -5.49 17.96
C GLU A 285 -12.90 -5.19 19.31
N ARG A 286 -12.42 -6.22 20.01
CA ARG A 286 -11.87 -6.07 21.39
C ARG A 286 -10.52 -5.39 21.39
N TYR A 287 -9.62 -5.78 20.48
CA TYR A 287 -8.20 -5.40 20.53
C TYR A 287 -7.76 -4.38 19.48
N CYS A 288 -8.52 -4.20 18.39
CA CYS A 288 -8.37 -3.07 17.48
C CYS A 288 -9.45 -2.02 17.75
N GLY A 289 -10.74 -2.35 17.52
CA GLY A 289 -11.87 -1.48 17.79
C GLY A 289 -11.95 -0.27 16.86
N VAL A 290 -11.32 -0.35 15.71
CA VAL A 290 -11.41 0.68 14.65
C VAL A 290 -12.69 0.44 13.85
N ASP A 291 -13.44 1.50 13.59
CA ASP A 291 -14.53 1.46 12.61
C ASP A 291 -13.94 1.45 11.19
N PRO A 292 -14.08 0.36 10.42
CA PRO A 292 -13.55 0.28 9.06
C PRO A 292 -14.15 1.34 8.11
N ARG A 293 -15.35 1.86 8.41
CA ARG A 293 -16.01 2.91 7.61
C ARG A 293 -15.66 4.32 8.08
N GLY A 294 -14.86 4.44 9.12
CA GLY A 294 -14.45 5.70 9.73
C GLY A 294 -13.35 6.47 8.98
N PHE A 295 -13.03 6.09 7.74
CA PHE A 295 -11.95 6.70 6.95
C PHE A 295 -12.44 7.30 5.65
N VAL A 296 -11.68 8.25 5.14
CA VAL A 296 -11.87 8.88 3.83
C VAL A 296 -10.57 8.73 3.04
N GLN A 297 -10.66 8.19 1.83
CA GLN A 297 -9.54 8.10 0.91
C GLN A 297 -9.41 9.44 0.16
N LEU A 298 -8.48 10.27 0.58
CA LEU A 298 -8.15 11.53 -0.08
C LEU A 298 -7.15 11.28 -1.18
N ILE A 299 -7.38 11.88 -2.34
CA ILE A 299 -6.38 11.96 -3.41
C ILE A 299 -6.14 13.42 -3.78
N SER A 300 -4.96 13.71 -4.33
CA SER A 300 -4.67 15.00 -4.93
C SER A 300 -4.17 14.81 -6.34
N VAL A 301 -5.10 14.95 -7.29
CA VAL A 301 -4.87 14.78 -8.73
C VAL A 301 -5.26 16.05 -9.46
N PRO A 302 -4.29 16.89 -9.84
CA PRO A 302 -4.56 18.09 -10.62
C PRO A 302 -4.96 17.67 -12.04
N SER A 303 -6.18 17.94 -12.43
CA SER A 303 -6.68 17.67 -13.78
C SER A 303 -7.95 18.46 -14.08
N LYS A 304 -8.01 19.03 -15.26
CA LYS A 304 -9.24 19.69 -15.74
C LYS A 304 -10.39 18.69 -15.95
N LYS A 305 -10.05 17.44 -16.29
CA LYS A 305 -11.03 16.36 -16.48
C LYS A 305 -11.58 15.85 -15.14
N TYR A 306 -10.76 15.88 -14.10
CA TYR A 306 -11.09 15.34 -12.79
C TYR A 306 -11.00 16.44 -11.71
N PRO A 307 -11.93 17.41 -11.66
CA PRO A 307 -11.84 18.55 -10.75
C PRO A 307 -11.82 18.13 -9.29
N TYR A 308 -11.19 18.96 -8.45
CA TYR A 308 -11.24 18.84 -7.01
C TYR A 308 -12.66 18.98 -6.44
N GLY A 309 -12.88 18.52 -5.21
CA GLY A 309 -14.18 18.54 -4.55
C GLY A 309 -15.20 17.55 -5.13
N LYS A 310 -14.72 16.48 -5.77
CA LYS A 310 -15.56 15.38 -6.31
C LYS A 310 -15.07 14.04 -5.80
N VAL A 311 -16.03 13.10 -5.69
CA VAL A 311 -15.73 11.70 -5.35
C VAL A 311 -15.71 10.88 -6.64
N TYR A 312 -14.64 10.16 -6.86
CA TYR A 312 -14.44 9.27 -8.01
C TYR A 312 -14.48 7.82 -7.59
N HIS A 313 -15.18 7.00 -8.36
CA HIS A 313 -15.29 5.56 -8.16
C HIS A 313 -14.92 4.83 -9.46
N PRO A 314 -13.76 4.15 -9.53
CA PRO A 314 -13.41 3.34 -10.70
C PRO A 314 -14.34 2.14 -10.81
N THR A 315 -14.83 1.88 -12.03
CA THR A 315 -15.68 0.72 -12.31
C THR A 315 -14.88 -0.59 -12.17
N PHE A 316 -15.53 -1.66 -11.78
CA PHE A 316 -14.93 -3.01 -11.64
C PHE A 316 -13.72 -3.09 -10.69
N ILE A 317 -13.58 -2.13 -9.74
CA ILE A 317 -12.45 -2.06 -8.81
C ILE A 317 -12.73 -2.83 -7.50
N ASP A 318 -13.96 -2.83 -7.00
CA ASP A 318 -14.31 -3.38 -5.69
C ASP A 318 -14.04 -4.90 -5.63
N THR A 319 -13.36 -5.32 -4.59
CA THR A 319 -12.99 -6.74 -4.39
C THR A 319 -13.96 -7.46 -3.48
N VAL A 320 -14.41 -6.84 -2.40
CA VAL A 320 -15.45 -7.39 -1.53
C VAL A 320 -16.81 -6.86 -1.99
N LEU A 321 -17.53 -7.65 -2.77
CA LEU A 321 -18.84 -7.23 -3.30
C LEU A 321 -19.84 -6.98 -2.16
N GLY A 322 -20.41 -5.78 -2.15
CA GLY A 322 -21.28 -5.32 -1.06
C GLY A 322 -20.56 -4.79 0.17
N GLY A 323 -19.22 -4.80 0.19
CA GLY A 323 -18.39 -4.19 1.21
C GLY A 323 -18.23 -2.68 1.07
N ILE A 324 -17.13 -2.16 1.58
CA ILE A 324 -16.77 -0.74 1.47
C ILE A 324 -16.36 -0.44 0.03
N LYS A 325 -17.03 0.52 -0.59
CA LYS A 325 -16.68 0.94 -1.95
C LYS A 325 -15.33 1.63 -2.00
N THR A 326 -14.57 1.34 -3.04
CA THR A 326 -13.32 2.04 -3.35
C THR A 326 -13.62 3.38 -3.99
N ARG A 327 -13.58 4.44 -3.21
CA ARG A 327 -13.92 5.80 -3.58
C ARG A 327 -12.78 6.73 -3.22
N PHE A 328 -12.58 7.75 -4.02
CA PHE A 328 -11.52 8.72 -3.84
C PHE A 328 -12.10 10.14 -3.88
N LEU A 329 -11.91 10.88 -2.79
CA LEU A 329 -12.23 12.30 -2.76
C LEU A 329 -11.02 13.10 -3.25
N ASN A 330 -11.14 13.71 -4.43
CA ASN A 330 -10.08 14.53 -5.01
C ASN A 330 -10.08 15.92 -4.38
N VAL A 331 -8.95 16.29 -3.75
CA VAL A 331 -8.80 17.54 -3.00
C VAL A 331 -7.50 18.25 -3.40
N GLU A 332 -7.44 19.55 -3.11
CA GLU A 332 -6.20 20.31 -3.24
C GLU A 332 -5.09 19.71 -2.36
N PRO A 333 -3.81 19.78 -2.78
CA PRO A 333 -2.68 19.22 -2.02
C PRO A 333 -2.62 19.71 -0.58
N GLU A 334 -2.96 20.99 -0.34
CA GLU A 334 -2.94 21.60 0.99
C GLU A 334 -3.98 20.99 1.94
N VAL A 335 -5.13 20.56 1.42
CA VAL A 335 -6.18 19.87 2.21
C VAL A 335 -5.70 18.49 2.64
N LEU A 336 -5.13 17.71 1.71
CA LEU A 336 -4.59 16.39 1.99
C LEU A 336 -3.46 16.48 3.03
N GLU A 337 -2.52 17.42 2.84
CA GLU A 337 -1.42 17.63 3.79
C GLU A 337 -1.94 18.06 5.17
N ALA A 338 -2.88 19.00 5.25
CA ALA A 338 -3.44 19.47 6.51
C ALA A 338 -4.14 18.36 7.30
N ALA A 339 -4.93 17.51 6.60
CA ALA A 339 -5.58 16.36 7.21
C ALA A 339 -4.56 15.32 7.74
N THR A 340 -3.50 15.06 6.97
CA THR A 340 -2.41 14.17 7.37
C THR A 340 -1.66 14.72 8.59
N ILE A 341 -1.30 16.01 8.59
CA ILE A 341 -0.63 16.68 9.71
C ILE A 341 -1.50 16.63 10.98
N ALA A 342 -2.81 16.88 10.85
CA ALA A 342 -3.74 16.81 11.98
C ALA A 342 -3.81 15.40 12.58
N SER A 343 -3.88 14.37 11.74
CA SER A 343 -3.86 12.96 12.16
C SER A 343 -2.58 12.61 12.92
N LEU A 344 -1.41 13.02 12.40
CA LEU A 344 -0.11 12.77 13.05
C LEU A 344 0.04 13.51 14.39
N LYS A 345 -0.47 14.75 14.51
CA LYS A 345 -0.49 15.49 15.77
C LYS A 345 -1.29 14.81 16.85
N ASP A 346 -2.36 14.10 16.49
CA ASP A 346 -3.18 13.28 17.39
C ASP A 346 -2.57 11.88 17.65
N GLY A 347 -1.36 11.62 17.12
CA GLY A 347 -0.66 10.35 17.28
C GLY A 347 -1.27 9.21 16.45
N ASN A 348 -1.98 9.52 15.38
CA ASN A 348 -2.55 8.54 14.45
C ASN A 348 -1.76 8.54 13.14
N PRO A 349 -1.11 7.42 12.79
CA PRO A 349 -0.44 7.28 11.50
C PRO A 349 -1.45 7.25 10.35
N VAL A 350 -0.98 7.50 9.12
CA VAL A 350 -1.82 7.60 7.94
C VAL A 350 -1.27 6.70 6.84
N CYS A 351 -2.11 5.83 6.28
CA CYS A 351 -1.76 5.09 5.08
C CYS A 351 -1.70 6.04 3.88
N MET A 352 -0.72 5.86 3.01
CA MET A 352 -0.50 6.69 1.84
C MET A 352 -0.05 5.84 0.66
N ALA A 353 -0.16 6.38 -0.56
CA ALA A 353 0.40 5.76 -1.74
C ALA A 353 1.17 6.74 -2.61
N CYS A 354 2.18 6.21 -3.30
CA CYS A 354 3.08 6.98 -4.16
C CYS A 354 3.66 6.12 -5.28
N ASP A 355 4.31 6.80 -6.25
CA ASP A 355 5.19 6.17 -7.24
C ASP A 355 6.61 6.10 -6.69
N VAL A 356 6.86 5.10 -5.84
CA VAL A 356 8.03 5.04 -4.95
C VAL A 356 9.39 5.01 -5.67
N MET A 357 9.44 4.60 -6.93
CA MET A 357 10.71 4.46 -7.64
C MET A 357 11.20 5.75 -8.31
N GLN A 358 10.37 6.79 -8.34
CA GLN A 358 10.72 8.09 -8.91
C GLN A 358 11.79 8.79 -8.06
N GLU A 359 12.86 9.28 -8.69
CA GLU A 359 13.95 10.02 -8.04
C GLU A 359 14.54 9.33 -6.78
N PHE A 360 14.45 7.99 -6.71
CA PHE A 360 14.83 7.22 -5.52
C PHE A 360 16.20 6.55 -5.67
N PRO A 361 17.21 6.94 -4.89
CA PRO A 361 18.54 6.33 -4.92
C PRO A 361 18.59 4.97 -4.20
N ARG A 362 17.63 4.08 -4.46
CA ARG A 362 17.36 2.81 -3.75
C ARG A 362 18.60 1.90 -3.62
N HIS A 363 19.48 1.91 -4.61
CA HIS A 363 20.65 1.02 -4.63
C HIS A 363 21.91 1.66 -4.05
N ASN A 364 21.78 2.82 -3.40
CA ASN A 364 22.89 3.45 -2.70
C ASN A 364 22.82 3.10 -1.21
N GLU A 365 23.74 2.29 -0.71
CA GLU A 365 23.75 1.82 0.68
C GLU A 365 23.78 2.96 1.71
N ASP A 366 24.39 4.11 1.37
CA ASP A 366 24.51 5.25 2.29
C ASP A 366 23.25 6.14 2.33
N PHE A 367 22.42 6.14 1.26
CA PHE A 367 21.34 7.12 1.07
C PHE A 367 20.03 6.51 0.52
N ASN A 368 19.86 5.21 0.63
CA ASN A 368 18.67 4.47 0.18
C ASN A 368 17.41 4.73 1.05
N TYR A 369 17.39 5.83 1.79
CA TYR A 369 16.31 6.22 2.68
C TYR A 369 15.76 7.63 2.39
N VAL A 370 16.22 8.31 1.32
CA VAL A 370 15.76 9.65 0.98
C VAL A 370 14.97 9.63 -0.32
N LEU A 371 13.72 10.11 -0.26
CA LEU A 371 12.85 10.39 -1.40
C LEU A 371 12.75 11.90 -1.57
N SER A 372 13.38 12.44 -2.59
CA SER A 372 13.35 13.88 -2.88
C SER A 372 13.56 14.15 -4.36
N THR A 373 12.99 15.24 -4.85
CA THR A 373 13.06 15.68 -6.25
C THR A 373 14.45 16.17 -6.66
N ASP A 374 15.38 16.31 -5.73
CA ASP A 374 16.70 16.88 -5.92
C ASP A 374 17.86 15.91 -5.58
N THR A 375 17.53 14.63 -5.27
CA THR A 375 18.54 13.59 -5.02
C THR A 375 19.14 12.98 -6.27
N MET A 376 18.51 13.21 -7.42
CA MET A 376 18.91 12.67 -8.73
C MET A 376 18.91 13.81 -9.75
N ASP A 377 20.06 14.07 -10.40
CA ASP A 377 20.18 15.09 -11.45
C ASP A 377 20.24 14.43 -12.84
N TYR A 378 19.09 13.96 -13.31
CA TYR A 378 18.98 13.40 -14.65
C TYR A 378 19.12 14.49 -15.74
N ASN A 379 18.58 15.69 -15.50
CA ASN A 379 18.67 16.80 -16.44
C ASN A 379 20.13 17.21 -16.67
N GLY A 380 20.89 17.37 -15.60
CA GLY A 380 22.33 17.67 -15.69
C GLY A 380 23.15 16.54 -16.28
N LEU A 381 22.83 15.28 -15.94
CA LEU A 381 23.55 14.10 -16.46
C LEU A 381 23.41 13.96 -17.98
N PHE A 382 22.20 14.13 -18.50
CA PHE A 382 21.90 13.92 -19.92
C PHE A 382 21.93 15.19 -20.77
N GLY A 383 21.89 16.36 -20.14
CA GLY A 383 21.73 17.64 -20.83
C GLY A 383 20.39 17.75 -21.59
N VAL A 384 19.35 17.08 -21.05
CA VAL A 384 17.99 17.03 -21.59
C VAL A 384 17.03 17.37 -20.47
N ASP A 385 16.03 18.16 -20.79
CA ASP A 385 14.96 18.49 -19.85
C ASP A 385 13.94 17.34 -19.80
N PHE A 386 13.77 16.72 -18.61
CA PHE A 386 12.80 15.67 -18.32
C PHE A 386 11.65 16.17 -17.46
N ASP A 387 11.67 17.44 -17.03
CA ASP A 387 10.71 17.95 -16.06
C ASP A 387 9.29 17.93 -16.63
N MET A 388 8.39 17.38 -15.84
CA MET A 388 6.94 17.38 -16.10
C MET A 388 6.22 17.82 -14.84
N ASP A 389 5.20 18.65 -14.98
CA ASP A 389 4.28 18.87 -13.88
C ASP A 389 3.37 17.65 -13.66
N ARG A 390 2.74 17.58 -12.48
CA ARG A 390 1.93 16.42 -12.12
C ARG A 390 0.72 16.21 -13.04
N GLU A 391 0.07 17.29 -13.56
CA GLU A 391 -1.04 17.19 -14.51
C GLU A 391 -0.57 16.48 -15.79
N ALA A 392 0.57 16.93 -16.34
CA ALA A 392 1.17 16.33 -17.54
C ALA A 392 1.59 14.87 -17.33
N MET A 393 2.17 14.54 -16.17
CA MET A 393 2.52 13.14 -15.83
C MET A 393 1.31 12.22 -15.83
N ILE A 394 0.20 12.66 -15.24
CA ILE A 394 -1.03 11.88 -15.18
C ILE A 394 -1.67 11.76 -16.56
N GLU A 395 -1.77 12.86 -17.30
CA GLU A 395 -2.37 12.86 -18.65
C GLU A 395 -1.60 11.99 -19.66
N ASN A 396 -0.28 11.86 -19.48
CA ASN A 396 0.57 11.09 -20.38
C ASN A 396 0.99 9.71 -19.83
N TYR A 397 0.36 9.24 -18.72
CA TYR A 397 0.64 7.92 -18.10
C TYR A 397 2.08 7.75 -17.61
N GLU A 398 2.78 8.83 -17.24
CA GLU A 398 4.16 8.79 -16.73
C GLU A 398 4.21 8.32 -15.27
N THR A 399 3.19 8.59 -14.48
CA THR A 399 3.17 8.22 -13.05
C THR A 399 1.96 7.38 -12.69
N SER A 400 2.15 6.46 -11.74
CA SER A 400 1.11 5.62 -11.16
C SER A 400 1.48 5.31 -9.71
N LEU A 401 0.50 5.29 -8.82
CA LEU A 401 0.72 4.92 -7.42
C LEU A 401 1.05 3.42 -7.33
N THR A 402 2.32 3.09 -7.24
CA THR A 402 2.84 1.72 -7.29
C THR A 402 3.09 1.10 -5.92
N HIS A 403 3.17 1.92 -4.86
CA HIS A 403 3.53 1.47 -3.52
C HIS A 403 2.78 2.22 -2.43
N ALA A 404 2.34 1.48 -1.41
CA ALA A 404 1.72 2.06 -0.21
C ALA A 404 2.66 1.95 0.99
N MET A 405 2.72 3.02 1.78
CA MET A 405 3.52 3.14 2.99
C MET A 405 2.73 3.88 4.07
N THR A 406 3.35 4.14 5.22
CA THR A 406 2.66 4.77 6.34
C THR A 406 3.38 6.04 6.79
N PHE A 407 2.68 7.18 6.78
CA PHE A 407 3.16 8.38 7.46
C PHE A 407 3.23 8.15 8.96
N GLN A 408 4.41 8.36 9.55
CA GLN A 408 4.67 8.20 10.98
C GLN A 408 5.16 9.48 11.66
N GLY A 409 5.42 10.52 10.89
CA GLY A 409 5.83 11.82 11.41
C GLY A 409 5.98 12.87 10.33
N VAL A 410 6.10 14.12 10.76
CA VAL A 410 6.31 15.27 9.88
C VAL A 410 7.21 16.30 10.55
N GLU A 411 8.13 16.87 9.80
CA GLU A 411 8.83 18.10 10.13
C GLU A 411 8.12 19.26 9.44
N LEU A 412 7.79 20.29 10.20
CA LEU A 412 7.10 21.47 9.70
C LEU A 412 8.10 22.63 9.50
N ASP A 413 7.86 23.42 8.49
CA ASP A 413 8.54 24.69 8.33
C ASP A 413 8.01 25.76 9.32
N LYS A 414 8.60 26.98 9.27
CA LYS A 414 8.20 28.12 10.12
C LYS A 414 6.74 28.57 9.89
N ASP A 415 6.16 28.25 8.75
CA ASP A 415 4.80 28.62 8.37
C ASP A 415 3.80 27.48 8.67
N GLY A 416 4.27 26.37 9.29
CA GLY A 416 3.47 25.23 9.68
C GLY A 416 3.15 24.24 8.53
N LYS A 417 3.81 24.41 7.37
CA LYS A 417 3.68 23.50 6.23
C LYS A 417 4.65 22.32 6.34
N ALA A 418 4.29 21.19 5.73
CA ALA A 418 5.18 20.07 5.68
C ALA A 418 6.46 20.39 4.90
N LYS A 419 7.61 20.13 5.52
CA LYS A 419 8.94 20.18 4.91
C LYS A 419 9.36 18.78 4.47
N GLN A 420 9.23 17.80 5.37
CA GLN A 420 9.55 16.41 5.13
C GLN A 420 8.70 15.49 6.01
N TRP A 421 8.51 14.27 5.56
CA TRP A 421 7.73 13.23 6.21
C TRP A 421 8.62 12.07 6.66
N ARG A 422 8.31 11.49 7.83
CA ARG A 422 8.84 10.21 8.27
C ARG A 422 7.91 9.11 7.77
N ILE A 423 8.44 8.22 6.97
CA ILE A 423 7.66 7.16 6.31
C ILE A 423 8.12 5.80 6.83
N GLU A 424 7.19 5.01 7.37
CA GLU A 424 7.43 3.59 7.64
C GLU A 424 7.16 2.79 6.36
N ASN A 425 8.19 2.07 5.91
CA ASN A 425 8.08 1.17 4.77
C ASN A 425 7.85 -0.28 5.23
N SER A 426 7.43 -1.14 4.31
CA SER A 426 7.20 -2.57 4.54
C SER A 426 8.23 -3.48 3.86
N TRP A 427 9.48 -3.04 3.78
CA TRP A 427 10.59 -3.83 3.20
C TRP A 427 11.56 -4.38 4.26
N GLY A 428 11.17 -4.29 5.52
CA GLY A 428 11.96 -4.75 6.64
C GLY A 428 12.98 -3.75 7.13
N LYS A 429 13.54 -4.06 8.29
CA LYS A 429 14.47 -3.23 9.06
C LYS A 429 15.79 -2.93 8.33
N ASP A 430 16.21 -3.85 7.45
CA ASP A 430 17.46 -3.72 6.69
C ASP A 430 17.34 -2.80 5.46
N SER A 431 16.14 -2.30 5.16
CA SER A 431 15.88 -1.39 4.04
C SER A 431 15.72 0.04 4.54
N GLY A 432 16.28 1.00 3.82
CA GLY A 432 16.22 2.40 4.25
C GLY A 432 17.02 2.64 5.53
N LYS A 433 16.53 3.53 6.38
CA LYS A 433 17.10 3.78 7.71
C LYS A 433 16.27 3.07 8.77
N ASP A 434 16.70 1.89 9.19
CA ASP A 434 15.96 1.02 10.12
C ASP A 434 14.51 0.74 9.67
N GLY A 435 14.28 0.64 8.36
CA GLY A 435 12.97 0.43 7.75
C GLY A 435 12.18 1.69 7.45
N TYR A 436 12.71 2.88 7.74
CA TYR A 436 12.09 4.17 7.48
C TYR A 436 12.72 4.90 6.32
N LEU A 437 11.93 5.79 5.70
CA LEU A 437 12.36 6.72 4.67
C LEU A 437 12.09 8.16 5.10
N ILE A 438 12.93 9.07 4.65
CA ILE A 438 12.69 10.52 4.67
C ILE A 438 12.12 10.90 3.31
N MET A 439 10.94 11.50 3.29
CA MET A 439 10.29 11.95 2.06
C MET A 439 10.12 13.46 2.08
N SER A 440 10.65 14.19 1.10
CA SER A 440 10.40 15.62 1.01
C SER A 440 8.94 15.90 0.65
N ALA A 441 8.40 17.02 1.12
CA ALA A 441 7.03 17.40 0.82
C ALA A 441 6.82 17.63 -0.68
N ASP A 442 7.81 18.20 -1.37
CA ASP A 442 7.74 18.44 -2.81
C ASP A 442 7.74 17.14 -3.61
N TRP A 443 8.51 16.15 -3.17
CA TRP A 443 8.47 14.82 -3.78
C TRP A 443 7.08 14.18 -3.62
N PHE A 444 6.48 14.28 -2.43
CA PHE A 444 5.13 13.72 -2.23
C PHE A 444 4.08 14.44 -3.07
N ARG A 445 4.19 15.76 -3.24
CA ARG A 445 3.28 16.52 -4.13
C ARG A 445 3.40 16.11 -5.58
N LEU A 446 4.60 15.70 -6.02
CA LEU A 446 4.86 15.32 -7.41
C LEU A 446 4.54 13.85 -7.68
N TYR A 447 4.97 12.93 -6.82
CA TYR A 447 4.90 11.48 -7.02
C TYR A 447 4.01 10.72 -6.03
N GLY A 448 3.51 11.37 -4.99
CA GLY A 448 2.52 10.85 -4.07
C GLY A 448 1.10 11.16 -4.54
N GLY A 449 0.18 11.28 -3.59
CA GLY A 449 -1.15 11.83 -3.90
C GLY A 449 -2.33 11.03 -3.39
N GLU A 450 -2.11 10.09 -2.46
CA GLU A 450 -3.19 9.43 -1.71
C GLU A 450 -2.84 9.45 -0.21
N ALA A 451 -3.84 9.73 0.62
CA ALA A 451 -3.75 9.60 2.07
C ALA A 451 -5.12 9.16 2.62
N ASP A 452 -5.10 8.10 3.44
CA ASP A 452 -6.31 7.53 4.05
C ASP A 452 -6.43 8.03 5.48
N VAL A 453 -7.26 9.02 5.68
CA VAL A 453 -7.40 9.74 6.95
C VAL A 453 -8.71 9.41 7.64
N ARG A 454 -8.74 9.50 8.98
CA ARG A 454 -9.99 9.43 9.73
C ARG A 454 -10.89 10.63 9.39
N ARG A 455 -12.18 10.39 9.33
CA ARG A 455 -13.21 11.38 8.98
C ARG A 455 -13.08 12.70 9.74
N GLN A 456 -12.70 12.65 11.01
CA GLN A 456 -12.58 13.84 11.88
C GLN A 456 -11.52 14.85 11.43
N TYR A 457 -10.60 14.47 10.54
CA TYR A 457 -9.56 15.36 10.01
C TYR A 457 -9.92 15.97 8.65
N VAL A 458 -11.04 15.56 8.07
CA VAL A 458 -11.53 16.08 6.78
C VAL A 458 -12.45 17.27 7.03
N PRO A 459 -12.33 18.39 6.29
CA PRO A 459 -13.24 19.53 6.38
C PRO A 459 -14.71 19.13 6.21
N GLU A 460 -15.60 19.76 6.94
CA GLU A 460 -17.03 19.40 7.02
C GLU A 460 -17.75 19.49 5.65
N ASP A 461 -17.43 20.48 4.85
CA ASP A 461 -17.97 20.67 3.50
C ASP A 461 -17.54 19.52 2.56
N LEU A 462 -16.31 19.04 2.69
CA LEU A 462 -15.79 17.89 1.93
C LEU A 462 -16.36 16.56 2.45
N LEU A 463 -16.58 16.43 3.76
CA LEU A 463 -17.29 15.27 4.32
C LEU A 463 -18.72 15.19 3.79
N LYS A 464 -19.40 16.32 3.62
CA LYS A 464 -20.73 16.35 3.01
C LYS A 464 -20.70 15.86 1.56
N VAL A 465 -19.68 16.24 0.80
CA VAL A 465 -19.48 15.71 -0.57
C VAL A 465 -19.23 14.21 -0.54
N TRP A 466 -18.42 13.73 0.41
CA TRP A 466 -18.15 12.30 0.58
C TRP A 466 -19.39 11.49 0.93
N ASP A 467 -20.26 11.99 1.82
CA ASP A 467 -21.42 11.26 2.35
C ASP A 467 -22.63 11.33 1.43
N GLU A 468 -22.92 12.51 0.87
CA GLU A 468 -24.16 12.82 0.16
C GLU A 468 -23.96 13.04 -1.34
N GLY A 469 -22.70 13.22 -1.80
CA GLY A 469 -22.40 13.47 -3.21
C GLY A 469 -22.59 12.23 -4.09
N GLU A 470 -22.91 12.46 -5.35
CA GLU A 470 -22.89 11.38 -6.35
C GLU A 470 -21.46 11.02 -6.73
N ASP A 471 -21.15 9.72 -6.75
CA ASP A 471 -19.87 9.22 -7.21
C ASP A 471 -19.75 9.41 -8.73
N VAL A 472 -18.69 10.07 -9.17
CA VAL A 472 -18.33 10.14 -10.59
C VAL A 472 -17.70 8.80 -10.97
N GLN A 473 -18.44 8.04 -11.81
CA GLN A 473 -17.92 6.76 -12.31
C GLN A 473 -16.83 7.02 -13.34
N ILE A 474 -15.70 6.34 -13.21
CA ILE A 474 -14.61 6.37 -14.18
C ILE A 474 -14.21 4.94 -14.53
N ASP A 475 -13.71 4.75 -15.73
CA ASP A 475 -13.12 3.47 -16.08
C ASP A 475 -11.75 3.32 -15.40
N PHE A 476 -11.47 2.14 -14.80
CA PHE A 476 -10.22 1.92 -14.07
C PHE A 476 -8.96 1.98 -14.96
N TRP A 477 -9.09 1.98 -16.27
CA TRP A 477 -8.01 2.21 -17.24
C TRP A 477 -7.92 3.65 -17.77
N GLU A 478 -8.80 4.56 -17.36
CA GLU A 478 -8.65 5.99 -17.65
C GLU A 478 -7.43 6.58 -16.92
N ASN A 479 -6.99 7.77 -17.33
CA ASN A 479 -5.80 8.43 -16.73
C ASN A 479 -5.86 8.47 -15.20
N LEU A 480 -7.00 8.86 -14.61
CA LEU A 480 -7.17 8.86 -13.16
C LEU A 480 -7.08 7.44 -12.58
N GLY A 481 -7.82 6.47 -13.14
CA GLY A 481 -7.79 5.08 -12.68
C GLY A 481 -6.38 4.48 -12.77
N TYR A 482 -5.68 4.71 -13.88
CA TYR A 482 -4.29 4.29 -14.05
C TYR A 482 -3.36 4.96 -13.05
N SER A 483 -3.45 6.29 -12.86
CA SER A 483 -2.61 7.03 -11.92
C SER A 483 -2.79 6.57 -10.48
N LEU A 484 -3.97 6.06 -10.12
CA LEU A 484 -4.24 5.47 -8.80
C LEU A 484 -3.72 4.02 -8.67
N GLY A 485 -3.10 3.46 -9.70
CA GLY A 485 -2.49 2.12 -9.69
C GLY A 485 -3.32 1.03 -10.36
N GLY A 486 -4.44 1.36 -11.00
CA GLY A 486 -5.33 0.39 -11.65
C GLY A 486 -5.92 -0.63 -10.66
N ARG A 487 -6.48 -1.71 -11.17
CA ARG A 487 -7.15 -2.73 -10.35
C ARG A 487 -6.19 -3.54 -9.47
N ASN A 488 -5.00 -3.79 -9.97
CA ASN A 488 -3.96 -4.57 -9.30
C ASN A 488 -2.70 -3.71 -9.18
N ARG A 489 -2.74 -2.71 -8.31
CA ARG A 489 -1.56 -1.88 -7.98
C ARG A 489 -0.34 -2.77 -7.78
N LYS A 490 0.66 -2.67 -8.68
CA LYS A 490 1.84 -3.54 -8.70
C LYS A 490 2.96 -2.97 -7.87
#